data_540e4cad6d0b6d00d50acd76a2f3c6f2
#
_entry.id   540e4cad6d0b6d00d50acd76a2f3c6f2
#
_cell.length_a   1.000
_cell.length_b   1.000
_cell.length_c   1.000
_cell.angle_alpha   90.00
_cell.angle_beta   90.00
_cell.angle_gamma   90.00
#
_symmetry.space_group_name_H-M   'P 1'
#
loop_
_entity.id
_entity.type
_entity.pdbx_description
1 polymer ?
#
loop_
_entity_poly.entity_id
_entity_poly.type
_entity_poly.pdbx_seq_one_letter_code
_entity_poly.pdbx_strand_id
1 'polypeptide(L)'
;MGFKEDADFARFVSVGAVGTAAVADCLRADFAHRPIELERYAMANKVWQTKIKRLRLPDLLCVRCGLRVESRAKSKLKIMLSHSDAPGRQWDAGGMRGEDLFAFLLADIDRDPPRCGPVIFFSMDALRSSVAYAKRSSPKAASEGSEVTLTWPCWVPAKRGQFVAVDDEGRIVFKGADGRVQRYWQWKNWTDQRSVYSKPGERFQGGDKVLAGVVEREPNPVCPGDSWDLAVALGSSDDVERYAAVKAAGVLGLREHVDVLSRVSEDGLVDWRIRLEAQVSLARLQPDHWVGKIMKEITDPRTGVDQQMEAVLAIAELPDDAAADALAEIAALSGLPSELRAAAAWGLGQGEARKPEMLLDRFVDPESLVALHAIAAVDEISKDLLHKLVAWLAGGDAIKAPTAAQLLQRHRCVDALLNAAETEGNTRLLALRALGELPPALVRSLAEGRLTPDIEDALLPMWLGQEDWLRQDGKEGLAALDVQK
;
A
#
# COMPACT_ATOMS: atom_id res chain seq x y z
N MET A 1 15.88 12.11 -12.24
CA MET A 1 14.68 12.25 -11.39
C MET A 1 15.17 12.44 -9.96
N GLY A 2 14.69 13.44 -9.24
CA GLY A 2 15.28 13.80 -7.94
C GLY A 2 14.67 13.05 -6.78
N PHE A 3 15.43 12.81 -5.73
CA PHE A 3 15.08 12.14 -4.48
C PHE A 3 13.75 12.59 -3.84
N LYS A 4 13.29 13.83 -4.14
CA LYS A 4 12.00 14.35 -3.67
C LYS A 4 10.77 13.71 -4.36
N GLU A 5 10.92 13.31 -5.62
CA GLU A 5 9.80 12.67 -6.36
C GLU A 5 9.50 11.26 -5.85
N ASP A 6 10.54 10.52 -5.44
CA ASP A 6 10.38 9.15 -4.93
C ASP A 6 9.74 9.13 -3.52
N ALA A 7 10.08 10.10 -2.67
CA ALA A 7 9.48 10.23 -1.33
C ALA A 7 8.01 10.66 -1.40
N ASP A 8 7.68 11.64 -2.24
CA ASP A 8 6.29 12.07 -2.47
C ASP A 8 5.46 10.92 -3.05
N PHE A 9 6.07 10.14 -3.94
CA PHE A 9 5.46 8.99 -4.54
C PHE A 9 5.15 7.88 -3.52
N ALA A 10 6.12 7.46 -2.70
CA ALA A 10 5.92 6.49 -1.63
C ALA A 10 4.81 6.94 -0.66
N ARG A 11 4.78 8.24 -0.35
CA ARG A 11 3.72 8.83 0.47
C ARG A 11 2.33 8.70 -0.16
N PHE A 12 2.16 9.02 -1.46
CA PHE A 12 0.86 8.90 -2.13
C PHE A 12 0.34 7.48 -2.15
N VAL A 13 1.23 6.55 -2.26
CA VAL A 13 0.92 5.13 -2.23
C VAL A 13 0.45 4.69 -0.85
N SER A 14 1.17 5.07 0.20
CA SER A 14 0.78 4.79 1.58
C SER A 14 -0.58 5.41 1.91
N VAL A 15 -0.85 6.65 1.46
CA VAL A 15 -2.17 7.30 1.57
C VAL A 15 -3.25 6.45 0.90
N GLY A 16 -2.99 5.90 -0.29
CA GLY A 16 -3.93 5.03 -1.01
C GLY A 16 -4.23 3.75 -0.24
N ALA A 17 -3.20 3.02 0.17
CA ALA A 17 -3.33 1.74 0.88
C ALA A 17 -4.08 1.90 2.22
N VAL A 18 -3.67 2.87 3.05
CA VAL A 18 -4.34 3.18 4.32
C VAL A 18 -5.81 3.58 4.09
N GLY A 19 -6.08 4.35 3.04
CA GLY A 19 -7.43 4.75 2.69
C GLY A 19 -8.31 3.60 2.24
N THR A 20 -7.82 2.70 1.40
CA THR A 20 -8.57 1.53 0.93
C THR A 20 -8.90 0.59 2.09
N ALA A 21 -7.95 0.35 2.99
CA ALA A 21 -8.20 -0.42 4.21
C ALA A 21 -9.30 0.23 5.08
N ALA A 22 -9.24 1.55 5.30
CA ALA A 22 -10.25 2.27 6.08
C ALA A 22 -11.65 2.23 5.44
N VAL A 23 -11.73 2.30 4.09
CA VAL A 23 -13.01 2.14 3.37
C VAL A 23 -13.53 0.72 3.54
N ALA A 24 -12.68 -0.30 3.41
CA ALA A 24 -13.08 -1.69 3.60
C ALA A 24 -13.60 -1.95 5.02
N ASP A 25 -12.95 -1.39 6.03
CA ASP A 25 -13.38 -1.51 7.44
C ASP A 25 -14.71 -0.80 7.69
N CYS A 26 -14.90 0.43 7.15
CA CYS A 26 -16.17 1.14 7.22
C CYS A 26 -17.30 0.34 6.57
N LEU A 27 -17.07 -0.24 5.38
CA LEU A 27 -18.05 -1.07 4.68
C LEU A 27 -18.43 -2.32 5.50
N ARG A 28 -17.46 -2.95 6.19
CA ARG A 28 -17.72 -4.10 7.07
C ARG A 28 -18.49 -3.71 8.33
N ALA A 29 -17.99 -2.70 9.04
CA ALA A 29 -18.48 -2.38 10.38
C ALA A 29 -19.82 -1.65 10.35
N ASP A 30 -19.99 -0.68 9.43
CA ASP A 30 -21.15 0.22 9.43
C ASP A 30 -22.25 -0.22 8.46
N PHE A 31 -21.92 -0.99 7.41
CA PHE A 31 -22.84 -1.27 6.31
C PHE A 31 -22.99 -2.76 5.97
N ALA A 32 -22.44 -3.65 6.79
CA ALA A 32 -22.55 -5.10 6.67
C ALA A 32 -22.11 -5.70 5.34
N HIS A 33 -21.25 -5.02 4.59
CA HIS A 33 -20.61 -5.56 3.41
C HIS A 33 -19.52 -6.58 3.77
N ARG A 34 -19.13 -7.41 2.79
CA ARG A 34 -17.96 -8.27 2.85
C ARG A 34 -17.01 -7.92 1.69
N PRO A 35 -16.26 -6.81 1.80
CA PRO A 35 -15.40 -6.35 0.73
C PRO A 35 -14.12 -7.20 0.64
N ILE A 36 -13.68 -7.45 -0.60
CA ILE A 36 -12.36 -7.94 -0.97
C ILE A 36 -11.67 -6.90 -1.86
N GLU A 37 -10.33 -6.83 -1.81
CA GLU A 37 -9.55 -6.01 -2.73
C GLU A 37 -9.42 -6.73 -4.07
N LEU A 38 -9.66 -6.00 -5.16
CA LEU A 38 -9.55 -6.53 -6.52
C LEU A 38 -8.16 -6.30 -7.10
N GLU A 39 -7.58 -5.10 -6.94
CA GLU A 39 -6.22 -4.84 -7.42
C GLU A 39 -5.18 -5.59 -6.59
N ARG A 40 -4.27 -6.25 -7.32
CA ARG A 40 -3.10 -6.90 -6.72
C ARG A 40 -1.96 -5.90 -6.62
N TYR A 41 -1.48 -5.61 -5.42
CA TYR A 41 -0.33 -4.74 -5.21
C TYR A 41 -0.29 -3.54 -6.17
N ALA A 42 -1.27 -2.64 -6.05
CA ALA A 42 -1.42 -1.45 -6.91
C ALA A 42 -0.12 -0.63 -7.05
N MET A 43 0.76 -0.76 -6.05
CA MET A 43 2.11 -0.21 -6.01
C MET A 43 3.07 -0.77 -7.04
N ALA A 44 2.92 -2.03 -7.40
CA ALA A 44 3.92 -2.73 -8.21
C ALA A 44 4.20 -2.03 -9.55
N ASN A 45 3.17 -1.50 -10.21
CA ASN A 45 3.34 -0.76 -11.46
C ASN A 45 4.14 0.54 -11.34
N LYS A 46 4.48 0.94 -10.12
CA LYS A 46 5.18 2.18 -9.84
C LYS A 46 6.60 1.93 -9.35
N VAL A 47 6.81 0.83 -8.66
CA VAL A 47 8.11 0.40 -8.14
C VAL A 47 8.96 -0.22 -9.24
N TRP A 48 8.35 -1.09 -10.06
CA TRP A 48 9.06 -1.82 -11.11
C TRP A 48 9.16 -1.02 -12.42
N GLN A 49 10.25 -1.21 -13.17
CA GLN A 49 10.39 -0.65 -14.52
C GLN A 49 9.44 -1.33 -15.49
N THR A 50 9.26 -2.64 -15.36
CA THR A 50 8.26 -3.43 -16.09
C THR A 50 6.87 -2.93 -15.76
N LYS A 51 6.16 -2.41 -16.78
CA LYS A 51 4.79 -1.89 -16.63
C LYS A 51 3.77 -2.94 -17.01
N ILE A 52 3.04 -3.44 -16.02
CA ILE A 52 1.97 -4.41 -16.20
C ILE A 52 0.73 -3.68 -16.70
N LYS A 53 0.20 -4.11 -17.83
CA LYS A 53 -1.08 -3.61 -18.37
C LYS A 53 -2.23 -4.35 -17.71
N ARG A 54 -2.63 -3.91 -16.51
CA ARG A 54 -3.75 -4.50 -15.75
C ARG A 54 -5.11 -4.12 -16.34
N LEU A 55 -6.12 -4.93 -16.03
CA LEU A 55 -7.51 -4.52 -16.18
C LEU A 55 -7.78 -3.31 -15.29
N ARG A 56 -8.67 -2.44 -15.71
CA ARG A 56 -9.16 -1.36 -14.87
C ARG A 56 -10.21 -1.93 -13.94
N LEU A 57 -9.83 -2.10 -12.72
CA LEU A 57 -10.66 -2.68 -11.67
C LEU A 57 -10.99 -1.60 -10.65
N PRO A 58 -12.16 -1.63 -10.02
CA PRO A 58 -12.40 -0.90 -8.78
C PRO A 58 -11.51 -1.46 -7.67
N ASP A 59 -11.21 -0.65 -6.65
CA ASP A 59 -10.35 -1.08 -5.54
C ASP A 59 -10.99 -2.24 -4.74
N LEU A 60 -12.30 -2.17 -4.48
CA LEU A 60 -13.02 -3.10 -3.62
C LEU A 60 -14.27 -3.68 -4.31
N LEU A 61 -14.59 -4.94 -3.96
CA LEU A 61 -15.83 -5.62 -4.34
C LEU A 61 -16.49 -6.23 -3.10
N CYS A 62 -17.77 -6.00 -2.89
CA CYS A 62 -18.54 -6.77 -1.90
C CYS A 62 -18.95 -8.13 -2.48
N VAL A 63 -18.43 -9.21 -1.92
CA VAL A 63 -18.74 -10.59 -2.38
C VAL A 63 -20.16 -11.05 -2.04
N ARG A 64 -20.93 -10.29 -1.26
CA ARG A 64 -22.35 -10.59 -0.95
C ARG A 64 -23.31 -10.00 -1.99
N CYS A 65 -23.10 -8.74 -2.38
CA CYS A 65 -24.05 -8.03 -3.23
C CYS A 65 -23.47 -7.57 -4.57
N GLY A 66 -22.18 -7.80 -4.83
CA GLY A 66 -21.52 -7.39 -6.06
C GLY A 66 -21.26 -5.88 -6.18
N LEU A 67 -21.49 -5.09 -5.12
CA LEU A 67 -21.18 -3.66 -5.11
C LEU A 67 -19.68 -3.43 -5.28
N ARG A 68 -19.32 -2.55 -6.20
CA ARG A 68 -17.94 -2.13 -6.48
C ARG A 68 -17.69 -0.77 -5.84
N VAL A 69 -16.51 -0.57 -5.25
CA VAL A 69 -16.17 0.67 -4.58
C VAL A 69 -14.76 1.11 -4.96
N GLU A 70 -14.65 2.33 -5.44
CA GLU A 70 -13.41 3.01 -5.75
C GLU A 70 -13.00 3.89 -4.58
N SER A 71 -11.85 3.65 -3.96
CA SER A 71 -11.33 4.40 -2.83
C SER A 71 -10.51 5.60 -3.26
N ARG A 72 -10.77 6.77 -2.68
CA ARG A 72 -10.09 8.03 -2.99
C ARG A 72 -9.64 8.74 -1.72
N ALA A 73 -8.62 8.18 -1.09
CA ALA A 73 -7.96 8.82 0.05
C ALA A 73 -7.18 10.07 -0.38
N LYS A 74 -7.19 11.08 0.45
CA LYS A 74 -6.54 12.37 0.22
C LYS A 74 -5.85 12.87 1.48
N SER A 75 -4.63 13.43 1.35
CA SER A 75 -3.97 14.16 2.45
C SER A 75 -4.65 15.51 2.77
N LYS A 76 -5.41 16.06 1.80
CA LYS A 76 -6.32 17.19 1.98
C LYS A 76 -7.64 16.81 1.34
N LEU A 77 -8.69 16.66 2.15
CA LEU A 77 -9.98 16.16 1.71
C LEU A 77 -10.63 17.08 0.66
N LYS A 78 -10.93 16.49 -0.50
CA LYS A 78 -11.62 17.10 -1.64
C LYS A 78 -12.32 16.01 -2.43
N ILE A 79 -13.47 16.32 -3.02
CA ILE A 79 -14.10 15.45 -4.01
C ILE A 79 -13.44 15.75 -5.37
N MET A 80 -12.43 14.96 -5.70
CA MET A 80 -11.58 15.21 -6.87
C MET A 80 -11.07 13.92 -7.47
N LEU A 81 -11.18 13.78 -8.79
CA LEU A 81 -10.65 12.67 -9.58
C LEU A 81 -9.72 13.21 -10.67
N SER A 82 -8.65 12.48 -10.95
CA SER A 82 -7.75 12.77 -12.07
C SER A 82 -7.71 11.58 -13.01
N HIS A 83 -7.70 11.85 -14.31
CA HIS A 83 -7.58 10.85 -15.35
C HIS A 83 -6.81 11.39 -16.55
N SER A 84 -6.30 10.51 -17.40
CA SER A 84 -5.77 10.88 -18.70
C SER A 84 -6.94 11.05 -19.69
N ASP A 85 -6.85 12.03 -20.59
CA ASP A 85 -7.83 12.22 -21.66
C ASP A 85 -7.65 11.22 -22.83
N ALA A 86 -6.68 10.30 -22.72
CA ALA A 86 -6.51 9.21 -23.67
C ALA A 86 -7.74 8.28 -23.69
N PRO A 87 -8.11 7.72 -24.86
CA PRO A 87 -9.25 6.83 -24.98
C PRO A 87 -9.19 5.67 -23.96
N GLY A 88 -10.33 5.39 -23.32
CA GLY A 88 -10.45 4.32 -22.33
C GLY A 88 -9.76 4.61 -20.98
N ARG A 89 -9.23 5.82 -20.76
CA ARG A 89 -8.58 6.22 -19.50
C ARG A 89 -9.36 7.25 -18.67
N GLN A 90 -10.61 7.53 -19.06
CA GLN A 90 -11.48 8.41 -18.30
C GLN A 90 -11.78 7.81 -16.92
N TRP A 91 -12.07 8.66 -15.94
CA TRP A 91 -12.32 8.24 -14.55
C TRP A 91 -13.48 7.25 -14.41
N ASP A 92 -14.45 7.30 -15.33
CA ASP A 92 -15.66 6.49 -15.37
C ASP A 92 -15.57 5.30 -16.35
N ALA A 93 -14.40 5.05 -16.96
CA ALA A 93 -14.20 3.97 -17.92
C ALA A 93 -13.71 2.65 -17.31
N GLY A 94 -13.76 2.48 -15.98
CA GLY A 94 -13.14 1.36 -15.27
C GLY A 94 -14.07 0.19 -14.94
N GLY A 95 -15.09 -0.10 -15.76
CA GLY A 95 -16.04 -1.19 -15.46
C GLY A 95 -16.93 -0.95 -14.25
N MET A 96 -17.01 0.31 -13.79
CA MET A 96 -17.96 0.73 -12.75
C MET A 96 -19.35 0.94 -13.36
N ARG A 97 -20.38 0.50 -12.64
CA ARG A 97 -21.79 0.71 -12.97
C ARG A 97 -22.29 2.00 -12.33
N GLY A 98 -23.45 2.51 -12.74
CA GLY A 98 -24.01 3.77 -12.22
C GLY A 98 -24.22 3.78 -10.71
N GLU A 99 -24.65 2.64 -10.16
CA GLU A 99 -24.87 2.41 -8.73
C GLU A 99 -23.59 2.14 -7.91
N ASP A 100 -22.45 1.83 -8.55
CA ASP A 100 -21.19 1.60 -7.86
C ASP A 100 -20.68 2.87 -7.19
N LEU A 101 -19.87 2.74 -6.15
CA LEU A 101 -19.54 3.84 -5.27
C LEU A 101 -18.11 4.34 -5.40
N PHE A 102 -17.97 5.65 -5.25
CA PHE A 102 -16.71 6.31 -4.93
C PHE A 102 -16.69 6.71 -3.46
N ALA A 103 -15.66 6.28 -2.75
CA ALA A 103 -15.44 6.56 -1.34
C ALA A 103 -14.33 7.60 -1.19
N PHE A 104 -14.64 8.77 -0.61
CA PHE A 104 -13.66 9.82 -0.34
C PHE A 104 -13.42 9.95 1.16
N LEU A 105 -12.15 10.08 1.56
CA LEU A 105 -11.76 10.29 2.95
C LEU A 105 -10.44 11.04 3.06
N LEU A 106 -10.22 11.66 4.23
CA LEU A 106 -8.89 12.13 4.63
C LEU A 106 -8.06 10.94 5.11
N ALA A 107 -6.80 10.83 4.65
CA ALA A 107 -5.82 9.94 5.24
C ALA A 107 -4.56 10.73 5.62
N ASP A 108 -4.31 10.83 6.91
CA ASP A 108 -3.16 11.49 7.53
C ASP A 108 -2.15 10.41 7.97
N ILE A 109 -1.17 10.18 7.11
CA ILE A 109 -0.11 9.18 7.32
C ILE A 109 1.12 9.74 8.05
N ASP A 110 1.14 11.04 8.33
CA ASP A 110 2.25 11.68 9.05
C ASP A 110 2.12 11.46 10.56
N ARG A 111 1.09 10.75 10.99
CA ARG A 111 0.85 10.31 12.37
C ARG A 111 1.19 8.84 12.53
N ASP A 112 1.59 8.49 13.73
CA ASP A 112 1.76 7.12 14.15
C ASP A 112 0.80 6.83 15.33
N PRO A 113 -0.20 5.93 15.18
CA PRO A 113 -0.63 5.28 13.93
C PRO A 113 -1.29 6.25 12.92
N PRO A 114 -1.32 5.92 11.63
CA PRO A 114 -2.03 6.69 10.60
C PRO A 114 -3.49 6.92 10.98
N ARG A 115 -4.02 8.11 10.63
CA ARG A 115 -5.40 8.46 10.95
C ARG A 115 -6.23 8.69 9.70
N CYS A 116 -7.41 8.05 9.62
CA CYS A 116 -8.41 8.33 8.60
C CYS A 116 -9.58 9.15 9.16
N GLY A 117 -10.09 10.05 8.32
CA GLY A 117 -11.34 10.76 8.57
C GLY A 117 -12.56 9.91 8.20
N PRO A 118 -13.78 10.40 8.48
CA PRO A 118 -15.01 9.73 8.07
C PRO A 118 -15.09 9.53 6.56
N VAL A 119 -15.55 8.34 6.14
CA VAL A 119 -15.75 8.01 4.72
C VAL A 119 -17.05 8.65 4.24
N ILE A 120 -17.02 9.28 3.06
CA ILE A 120 -18.20 9.73 2.37
C ILE A 120 -18.34 9.02 1.03
N PHE A 121 -19.55 8.52 0.74
CA PHE A 121 -19.84 7.74 -0.46
C PHE A 121 -20.69 8.54 -1.45
N PHE A 122 -20.35 8.39 -2.74
CA PHE A 122 -21.12 8.90 -3.85
C PHE A 122 -21.28 7.82 -4.91
N SER A 123 -22.47 7.67 -5.48
CA SER A 123 -22.63 6.79 -6.62
C SER A 123 -21.95 7.40 -7.87
N MET A 124 -21.57 6.54 -8.82
CA MET A 124 -21.02 7.01 -10.08
C MET A 124 -22.02 7.92 -10.82
N ASP A 125 -23.30 7.58 -10.80
CA ASP A 125 -24.35 8.39 -11.45
C ASP A 125 -24.50 9.76 -10.77
N ALA A 126 -24.39 9.85 -9.45
CA ALA A 126 -24.41 11.13 -8.75
C ALA A 126 -23.21 12.02 -9.14
N LEU A 127 -22.02 11.45 -9.29
CA LEU A 127 -20.84 12.18 -9.77
C LEU A 127 -21.00 12.64 -11.23
N ARG A 128 -21.53 11.79 -12.12
CA ARG A 128 -21.76 12.12 -13.53
C ARG A 128 -22.81 13.21 -13.72
N SER A 129 -23.87 13.19 -12.93
CA SER A 129 -24.96 14.16 -13.02
C SER A 129 -24.64 15.51 -12.38
N SER A 130 -23.58 15.58 -11.57
CA SER A 130 -23.19 16.80 -10.86
C SER A 130 -22.12 17.60 -11.60
N VAL A 131 -22.18 18.93 -11.49
CA VAL A 131 -21.25 19.83 -12.18
C VAL A 131 -19.87 19.78 -11.51
N ALA A 132 -18.83 19.39 -12.27
CA ALA A 132 -17.45 19.43 -11.89
C ALA A 132 -16.67 20.54 -12.62
N TYR A 133 -15.68 21.12 -11.97
CA TYR A 133 -14.69 21.95 -12.64
C TYR A 133 -13.58 21.08 -13.21
N ALA A 134 -13.32 21.20 -14.51
CA ALA A 134 -12.24 20.50 -15.18
C ALA A 134 -11.00 21.39 -15.28
N LYS A 135 -9.84 20.88 -14.84
CA LYS A 135 -8.54 21.49 -15.08
C LYS A 135 -7.70 20.53 -15.93
N ARG A 136 -7.17 21.01 -17.05
CA ARG A 136 -6.21 20.26 -17.87
C ARG A 136 -4.79 20.67 -17.56
N SER A 137 -3.89 19.71 -17.54
CA SER A 137 -2.44 19.91 -17.43
C SER A 137 -1.73 19.13 -18.54
N SER A 138 -0.51 19.54 -18.85
CA SER A 138 0.32 18.86 -19.85
C SER A 138 0.53 17.40 -19.50
N PRO A 139 0.70 16.52 -20.50
CA PRO A 139 1.00 15.11 -20.25
C PRO A 139 2.33 14.97 -19.49
N LYS A 140 2.39 14.02 -18.56
CA LYS A 140 3.62 13.69 -17.84
C LYS A 140 4.64 12.97 -18.71
N ALA A 141 4.16 12.24 -19.72
CA ALA A 141 4.96 11.62 -20.76
C ALA A 141 4.23 11.75 -22.12
N ALA A 142 4.97 11.80 -23.19
CA ALA A 142 4.42 11.98 -24.55
C ALA A 142 3.35 10.92 -24.95
N SER A 143 3.39 9.75 -24.33
CA SER A 143 2.45 8.63 -24.57
C SER A 143 1.19 8.66 -23.68
N GLU A 144 1.04 9.61 -22.75
CA GLU A 144 0.03 9.54 -21.69
C GLU A 144 -1.19 10.43 -21.91
N GLY A 145 -1.23 11.26 -22.95
CA GLY A 145 -2.30 12.25 -23.12
C GLY A 145 -2.27 13.33 -22.02
N SER A 146 -3.12 14.35 -22.15
CA SER A 146 -3.25 15.40 -21.12
C SER A 146 -3.91 14.83 -19.85
N GLU A 147 -3.47 15.28 -18.70
CA GLU A 147 -4.11 14.95 -17.43
C GLU A 147 -5.30 15.89 -17.20
N VAL A 148 -6.47 15.33 -16.99
CA VAL A 148 -7.68 16.06 -16.64
C VAL A 148 -7.99 15.81 -15.17
N THR A 149 -8.11 16.90 -14.40
CA THR A 149 -8.54 16.85 -13.01
C THR A 149 -9.95 17.42 -12.92
N LEU A 150 -10.89 16.60 -12.48
CA LEU A 150 -12.27 16.98 -12.16
C LEU A 150 -12.38 17.26 -10.66
N THR A 151 -12.96 18.39 -10.30
CA THR A 151 -13.21 18.76 -8.90
C THR A 151 -14.67 19.13 -8.74
N TRP A 152 -15.38 18.38 -7.92
CA TRP A 152 -16.75 18.71 -7.50
C TRP A 152 -16.69 19.62 -6.29
N PRO A 153 -17.36 20.76 -6.38
CA PRO A 153 -17.40 21.70 -5.28
C PRO A 153 -17.91 21.07 -3.99
N CYS A 154 -17.16 21.25 -2.92
CA CYS A 154 -17.54 20.78 -1.60
C CYS A 154 -16.95 21.68 -0.51
N TRP A 155 -17.53 21.65 0.68
CA TRP A 155 -17.01 22.39 1.81
C TRP A 155 -16.48 21.48 2.91
N VAL A 156 -15.20 21.68 3.22
CA VAL A 156 -14.48 21.02 4.29
C VAL A 156 -13.99 22.10 5.26
N PRO A 157 -14.51 22.16 6.50
CA PRO A 157 -14.11 23.17 7.45
C PRO A 157 -12.65 23.00 7.88
N ALA A 158 -11.90 24.10 7.91
CA ALA A 158 -10.49 24.06 8.30
C ALA A 158 -10.27 23.88 9.82
N LYS A 159 -11.29 24.19 10.64
CA LYS A 159 -11.22 24.12 12.10
C LYS A 159 -12.30 23.21 12.65
N ARG A 160 -12.03 22.61 13.82
CA ARG A 160 -13.00 21.78 14.53
C ARG A 160 -14.25 22.56 14.94
N GLY A 161 -15.38 21.90 14.95
CA GLY A 161 -16.64 22.52 15.32
C GLY A 161 -17.81 21.54 15.38
N GLN A 162 -19.01 22.08 15.40
CA GLN A 162 -20.27 21.37 15.39
C GLN A 162 -21.21 21.99 14.36
N PHE A 163 -21.75 21.17 13.47
CA PHE A 163 -22.78 21.62 12.53
C PHE A 163 -24.09 21.96 13.30
N VAL A 164 -24.68 23.09 13.00
CA VAL A 164 -25.91 23.56 13.67
C VAL A 164 -27.10 23.38 12.76
N ALA A 165 -27.10 24.05 11.62
CA ALA A 165 -28.22 24.07 10.69
C ALA A 165 -27.80 24.64 9.32
N VAL A 166 -28.74 24.64 8.38
CA VAL A 166 -28.74 25.56 7.24
C VAL A 166 -29.79 26.60 7.55
N ASP A 167 -29.43 27.88 7.46
CA ASP A 167 -30.38 28.97 7.71
C ASP A 167 -31.29 29.26 6.50
N ASP A 168 -32.26 30.19 6.68
CA ASP A 168 -33.24 30.55 5.65
C ASP A 168 -32.61 31.12 4.38
N GLU A 169 -31.38 31.64 4.47
CA GLU A 169 -30.61 32.14 3.33
C GLU A 169 -29.72 31.04 2.69
N GLY A 170 -29.83 29.80 3.15
CA GLY A 170 -29.06 28.65 2.65
C GLY A 170 -27.59 28.64 3.09
N ARG A 171 -27.23 29.42 4.14
CA ARG A 171 -25.87 29.41 4.71
C ARG A 171 -25.70 28.25 5.67
N ILE A 172 -24.53 27.63 5.66
CA ILE A 172 -24.17 26.62 6.65
C ILE A 172 -23.80 27.31 7.95
N VAL A 173 -24.56 27.01 9.01
CA VAL A 173 -24.34 27.51 10.36
C VAL A 173 -23.61 26.45 11.17
N PHE A 174 -22.51 26.83 11.79
CA PHE A 174 -21.73 25.93 12.64
C PHE A 174 -21.20 26.70 13.87
N LYS A 175 -20.98 25.93 14.95
CA LYS A 175 -20.39 26.41 16.19
C LYS A 175 -18.92 25.97 16.23
N GLY A 176 -18.00 26.92 16.24
CA GLY A 176 -16.59 26.68 16.39
C GLY A 176 -16.23 26.12 17.78
N ALA A 177 -15.00 25.65 17.95
CA ALA A 177 -14.50 25.19 19.22
C ALA A 177 -14.44 26.28 20.31
N ASP A 178 -14.38 27.55 19.90
CA ASP A 178 -14.42 28.73 20.73
C ASP A 178 -15.86 29.08 21.17
N GLY A 179 -16.85 28.28 20.81
CA GLY A 179 -18.26 28.49 21.09
C GLY A 179 -18.96 29.50 20.19
N ARG A 180 -18.26 30.18 19.31
CA ARG A 180 -18.83 31.17 18.40
C ARG A 180 -19.60 30.53 17.29
N VAL A 181 -20.78 31.05 16.99
CA VAL A 181 -21.56 30.65 15.81
C VAL A 181 -21.04 31.40 14.59
N GLN A 182 -20.75 30.63 13.57
CA GLN A 182 -20.25 31.14 12.30
C GLN A 182 -21.19 30.72 11.18
N ARG A 183 -21.29 31.57 10.15
CA ARG A 183 -22.09 31.33 8.95
C ARG A 183 -21.18 31.34 7.75
N TYR A 184 -21.34 30.36 6.88
CA TYR A 184 -20.46 30.15 5.74
C TYR A 184 -21.21 30.26 4.41
N TRP A 185 -20.72 31.16 3.56
CA TRP A 185 -21.27 31.49 2.27
C TRP A 185 -20.37 31.00 1.15
N GLN A 186 -20.33 29.73 0.88
CA GLN A 186 -19.50 29.27 -0.23
C GLN A 186 -20.21 29.26 -1.59
N TRP A 187 -21.52 29.57 -1.58
CA TRP A 187 -22.41 29.17 -2.65
C TRP A 187 -22.84 30.31 -3.59
N LYS A 188 -22.22 31.48 -3.53
CA LYS A 188 -22.64 32.65 -4.35
C LYS A 188 -22.67 32.37 -5.86
N ASN A 189 -21.88 31.37 -6.34
CA ASN A 189 -21.77 31.04 -7.76
C ASN A 189 -22.21 29.60 -8.08
N TRP A 190 -22.78 28.87 -7.13
CA TRP A 190 -23.13 27.45 -7.31
C TRP A 190 -24.65 27.34 -7.25
N THR A 191 -25.24 27.39 -8.42
CA THR A 191 -26.70 27.33 -8.59
C THR A 191 -27.25 26.00 -8.12
N ASP A 192 -28.40 25.95 -7.66
CA ASP A 192 -29.46 24.94 -7.49
C ASP A 192 -29.15 23.51 -6.96
N GLN A 193 -27.98 22.96 -7.16
CA GLN A 193 -27.59 21.63 -6.63
C GLN A 193 -26.79 21.77 -5.32
N ARG A 194 -27.48 21.64 -4.18
CA ARG A 194 -26.84 21.71 -2.86
C ARG A 194 -27.25 20.51 -2.03
N SER A 195 -26.27 19.77 -1.59
CA SER A 195 -26.48 18.67 -0.63
C SER A 195 -25.73 18.94 0.67
N VAL A 196 -26.42 18.88 1.79
CA VAL A 196 -25.84 18.96 3.13
C VAL A 196 -25.66 17.55 3.66
N TYR A 197 -24.44 17.24 4.03
CA TYR A 197 -24.05 15.87 4.42
C TYR A 197 -24.03 15.65 5.93
N SER A 198 -24.14 16.72 6.70
CA SER A 198 -24.09 16.66 8.16
C SER A 198 -25.47 16.85 8.78
N LYS A 199 -25.68 16.19 9.91
CA LYS A 199 -26.90 16.34 10.74
C LYS A 199 -26.67 17.39 11.82
N PRO A 200 -27.71 18.17 12.23
CA PRO A 200 -27.61 19.07 13.37
C PRO A 200 -27.05 18.39 14.61
N GLY A 201 -26.11 19.03 15.29
CA GLY A 201 -25.43 18.49 16.45
C GLY A 201 -24.16 17.68 16.13
N GLU A 202 -23.91 17.32 14.88
CA GLU A 202 -22.77 16.53 14.48
C GLU A 202 -21.45 17.29 14.63
N ARG A 203 -20.45 16.67 15.27
CA ARG A 203 -19.11 17.24 15.48
C ARG A 203 -18.16 16.85 14.37
N PHE A 204 -17.19 17.71 14.09
CA PHE A 204 -16.13 17.49 13.11
C PHE A 204 -14.79 18.04 13.60
N GLN A 205 -13.72 17.45 13.14
CA GLN A 205 -12.36 17.99 13.27
C GLN A 205 -12.00 18.84 12.04
N GLY A 206 -10.97 19.67 12.14
CA GLY A 206 -10.53 20.46 11.00
C GLY A 206 -9.98 19.59 9.87
N GLY A 207 -10.51 19.76 8.67
CA GLY A 207 -10.03 19.10 7.45
C GLY A 207 -10.49 17.66 7.22
N ASP A 208 -11.18 17.05 8.18
CA ASP A 208 -11.47 15.61 8.16
C ASP A 208 -12.83 15.22 7.54
N LYS A 209 -13.75 16.18 7.39
CA LYS A 209 -15.11 15.90 6.99
C LYS A 209 -15.63 16.87 5.95
N VAL A 210 -16.31 16.34 4.92
CA VAL A 210 -17.11 17.15 4.00
C VAL A 210 -18.47 17.38 4.61
N LEU A 211 -18.85 18.65 4.86
CA LEU A 211 -20.14 19.00 5.45
C LEU A 211 -21.22 19.23 4.41
N ALA A 212 -20.85 19.69 3.21
CA ALA A 212 -21.78 19.97 2.12
C ALA A 212 -21.07 19.95 0.77
N GLY A 213 -21.80 19.74 -0.31
CA GLY A 213 -21.29 19.73 -1.67
C GLY A 213 -22.39 19.80 -2.73
N VAL A 214 -22.00 19.69 -4.00
CA VAL A 214 -22.93 19.68 -5.14
C VAL A 214 -23.36 18.26 -5.54
N VAL A 215 -22.63 17.24 -5.10
CA VAL A 215 -22.93 15.85 -5.41
C VAL A 215 -23.91 15.31 -4.38
N GLU A 216 -24.92 14.58 -4.81
CA GLU A 216 -25.80 13.87 -3.88
C GLU A 216 -25.02 12.68 -3.29
N ARG A 217 -24.91 12.62 -1.95
CA ARG A 217 -24.21 11.50 -1.31
C ARG A 217 -25.11 10.27 -1.21
N GLU A 218 -24.49 9.09 -1.22
CA GLU A 218 -25.14 7.89 -0.72
C GLU A 218 -25.03 7.86 0.82
N PRO A 219 -26.13 8.12 1.56
CA PRO A 219 -26.05 8.32 3.00
C PRO A 219 -25.90 7.01 3.78
N ASN A 220 -26.35 5.90 3.22
CA ASN A 220 -26.47 4.64 3.91
C ASN A 220 -26.32 3.43 2.95
N PRO A 221 -25.13 3.17 2.41
CA PRO A 221 -24.92 2.10 1.45
C PRO A 221 -24.92 0.73 2.17
N VAL A 222 -26.03 0.33 2.77
CA VAL A 222 -26.16 -0.95 3.46
C VAL A 222 -26.19 -2.08 2.45
N CYS A 223 -25.46 -3.14 2.75
CA CYS A 223 -25.48 -4.36 1.94
C CYS A 223 -26.88 -4.99 1.93
N PRO A 224 -27.52 -5.16 0.76
CA PRO A 224 -28.86 -5.78 0.68
C PRO A 224 -28.85 -7.28 1.00
N GLY A 225 -27.69 -7.87 1.29
CA GLY A 225 -27.53 -9.29 1.55
C GLY A 225 -26.86 -10.03 0.39
N ASP A 226 -27.05 -11.35 0.35
CA ASP A 226 -26.42 -12.23 -0.62
C ASP A 226 -27.22 -12.23 -1.94
N SER A 227 -27.07 -11.17 -2.73
CA SER A 227 -27.78 -10.94 -3.97
C SER A 227 -26.89 -11.04 -5.23
N TRP A 228 -25.57 -11.20 -5.06
CA TRP A 228 -24.66 -11.37 -6.19
C TRP A 228 -24.57 -12.84 -6.59
N ASP A 229 -24.98 -13.15 -7.81
CA ASP A 229 -24.85 -14.51 -8.37
C ASP A 229 -23.45 -14.72 -8.92
N LEU A 230 -22.58 -15.33 -8.15
CA LEU A 230 -21.20 -15.61 -8.50
C LEU A 230 -21.11 -16.56 -9.72
N ALA A 231 -22.01 -17.54 -9.84
CA ALA A 231 -21.97 -18.48 -10.96
C ALA A 231 -22.28 -17.78 -12.29
N VAL A 232 -23.23 -16.84 -12.29
CA VAL A 232 -23.53 -15.98 -13.44
C VAL A 232 -22.33 -15.07 -13.74
N ALA A 233 -21.75 -14.45 -12.73
CA ALA A 233 -20.62 -13.54 -12.90
C ALA A 233 -19.35 -14.24 -13.42
N LEU A 234 -19.10 -15.50 -13.07
CA LEU A 234 -18.02 -16.33 -13.64
C LEU A 234 -18.17 -16.55 -15.15
N GLY A 235 -19.39 -16.53 -15.66
CA GLY A 235 -19.72 -16.65 -17.10
C GLY A 235 -19.90 -15.31 -17.83
N SER A 236 -19.69 -14.18 -17.15
CA SER A 236 -19.91 -12.84 -17.70
C SER A 236 -19.02 -12.57 -18.92
N SER A 237 -19.57 -11.85 -19.90
CA SER A 237 -18.81 -11.31 -21.03
C SER A 237 -18.07 -10.00 -20.67
N ASP A 238 -18.38 -9.40 -19.53
CA ASP A 238 -17.64 -8.26 -18.96
C ASP A 238 -16.38 -8.79 -18.26
N ASP A 239 -15.22 -8.46 -18.79
CA ASP A 239 -13.92 -8.88 -18.26
C ASP A 239 -13.70 -8.46 -16.81
N VAL A 240 -14.20 -7.28 -16.41
CA VAL A 240 -14.08 -6.79 -15.02
C VAL A 240 -14.92 -7.61 -14.07
N GLU A 241 -16.17 -7.92 -14.47
CA GLU A 241 -17.06 -8.75 -13.65
C GLU A 241 -16.54 -10.17 -13.54
N ARG A 242 -16.10 -10.74 -14.68
CA ARG A 242 -15.53 -12.09 -14.71
C ARG A 242 -14.25 -12.20 -13.87
N TYR A 243 -13.33 -11.22 -13.98
CA TYR A 243 -12.14 -11.16 -13.12
C TYR A 243 -12.51 -11.12 -11.64
N ALA A 244 -13.44 -10.23 -11.28
CA ALA A 244 -13.89 -10.09 -9.90
C ALA A 244 -14.51 -11.39 -9.34
N ALA A 245 -15.31 -12.08 -10.16
CA ALA A 245 -15.90 -13.36 -9.78
C ALA A 245 -14.86 -14.47 -9.60
N VAL A 246 -13.90 -14.55 -10.51
CA VAL A 246 -12.77 -15.48 -10.45
C VAL A 246 -11.97 -15.27 -9.15
N LYS A 247 -11.61 -14.02 -8.84
CA LYS A 247 -10.87 -13.69 -7.61
C LYS A 247 -11.69 -14.01 -6.35
N ALA A 248 -12.97 -13.64 -6.35
CA ALA A 248 -13.87 -13.93 -5.23
C ALA A 248 -13.99 -15.43 -4.94
N ALA A 249 -14.11 -16.26 -5.96
CA ALA A 249 -14.18 -17.72 -5.80
C ALA A 249 -12.95 -18.28 -5.08
N GLY A 250 -11.76 -17.81 -5.43
CA GLY A 250 -10.51 -18.20 -4.77
C GLY A 250 -10.40 -17.70 -3.33
N VAL A 251 -10.68 -16.41 -3.10
CA VAL A 251 -10.61 -15.78 -1.77
C VAL A 251 -11.63 -16.38 -0.80
N LEU A 252 -12.81 -16.76 -1.29
CA LEU A 252 -13.85 -17.40 -0.50
C LEU A 252 -13.65 -18.90 -0.29
N GLY A 253 -12.68 -19.51 -0.97
CA GLY A 253 -12.40 -20.93 -0.85
C GLY A 253 -13.47 -21.85 -1.46
N LEU A 254 -14.15 -21.41 -2.52
CA LEU A 254 -15.32 -22.08 -3.11
C LEU A 254 -14.90 -23.24 -4.02
N ARG A 255 -14.72 -24.41 -3.43
CA ARG A 255 -14.26 -25.62 -4.14
C ARG A 255 -15.23 -26.12 -5.20
N GLU A 256 -16.52 -25.82 -5.10
CA GLU A 256 -17.55 -26.16 -6.09
C GLU A 256 -17.32 -25.47 -7.45
N HIS A 257 -16.50 -24.44 -7.53
CA HIS A 257 -16.16 -23.73 -8.76
C HIS A 257 -14.84 -24.16 -9.41
N VAL A 258 -14.14 -25.15 -8.87
CA VAL A 258 -12.82 -25.61 -9.37
C VAL A 258 -12.87 -25.96 -10.85
N ASP A 259 -13.90 -26.67 -11.32
CA ASP A 259 -14.03 -27.06 -12.72
C ASP A 259 -14.24 -25.84 -13.66
N VAL A 260 -14.97 -24.82 -13.18
CA VAL A 260 -15.19 -23.58 -13.95
C VAL A 260 -13.89 -22.79 -14.01
N LEU A 261 -13.20 -22.62 -12.87
CA LEU A 261 -11.93 -21.93 -12.78
C LEU A 261 -10.86 -22.61 -13.66
N SER A 262 -10.81 -23.95 -13.67
CA SER A 262 -9.88 -24.72 -14.51
C SER A 262 -10.14 -24.44 -15.99
N ARG A 263 -11.40 -24.46 -16.43
CA ARG A 263 -11.75 -24.10 -17.82
C ARG A 263 -11.37 -22.67 -18.17
N VAL A 264 -11.65 -21.71 -17.27
CA VAL A 264 -11.26 -20.31 -17.48
C VAL A 264 -9.75 -20.15 -17.60
N SER A 265 -8.97 -20.87 -16.78
CA SER A 265 -7.51 -20.81 -16.81
C SER A 265 -6.87 -21.34 -18.09
N GLU A 266 -7.56 -22.25 -18.80
CA GLU A 266 -7.08 -22.94 -20.00
C GLU A 266 -7.67 -22.39 -21.30
N ASP A 267 -8.71 -21.56 -21.23
CA ASP A 267 -9.38 -20.98 -22.40
C ASP A 267 -8.55 -19.86 -23.03
N GLY A 268 -7.93 -20.16 -24.18
CA GLY A 268 -7.11 -19.20 -24.93
C GLY A 268 -7.87 -17.96 -25.47
N LEU A 269 -9.21 -17.96 -25.45
CA LEU A 269 -10.04 -16.82 -25.85
C LEU A 269 -10.27 -15.84 -24.70
N VAL A 270 -10.03 -16.27 -23.45
CA VAL A 270 -10.15 -15.42 -22.27
C VAL A 270 -8.88 -14.57 -22.12
N ASP A 271 -9.06 -13.32 -21.70
CA ASP A 271 -7.93 -12.42 -21.40
C ASP A 271 -6.92 -13.09 -20.44
N TRP A 272 -5.63 -12.96 -20.73
CA TRP A 272 -4.57 -13.62 -19.97
C TRP A 272 -4.58 -13.25 -18.48
N ARG A 273 -5.04 -12.04 -18.12
CA ARG A 273 -5.14 -11.58 -16.73
C ARG A 273 -6.21 -12.33 -15.95
N ILE A 274 -7.33 -12.63 -16.60
CA ILE A 274 -8.40 -13.45 -16.01
C ILE A 274 -7.94 -14.91 -15.89
N ARG A 275 -7.22 -15.41 -16.89
CA ARG A 275 -6.65 -16.77 -16.85
C ARG A 275 -5.65 -16.93 -15.71
N LEU A 276 -4.74 -15.95 -15.55
CA LEU A 276 -3.80 -15.95 -14.45
C LEU A 276 -4.52 -15.85 -13.08
N GLU A 277 -5.53 -14.98 -12.94
CA GLU A 277 -6.33 -14.90 -11.72
C GLU A 277 -7.07 -16.21 -11.41
N ALA A 278 -7.53 -16.94 -12.45
CA ALA A 278 -8.11 -18.26 -12.26
C ALA A 278 -7.08 -19.28 -11.75
N GLN A 279 -5.85 -19.26 -12.24
CA GLN A 279 -4.77 -20.10 -11.72
C GLN A 279 -4.44 -19.75 -10.26
N VAL A 280 -4.40 -18.47 -9.91
CA VAL A 280 -4.18 -17.99 -8.52
C VAL A 280 -5.31 -18.45 -7.61
N SER A 281 -6.56 -18.32 -8.05
CA SER A 281 -7.74 -18.79 -7.31
C SER A 281 -7.70 -20.30 -7.10
N LEU A 282 -7.29 -21.05 -8.11
CA LEU A 282 -7.07 -22.50 -8.02
C LEU A 282 -5.89 -22.85 -7.11
N ALA A 283 -4.81 -22.05 -7.11
CA ALA A 283 -3.68 -22.24 -6.21
C ALA A 283 -4.08 -22.02 -4.74
N ARG A 284 -4.99 -21.08 -4.45
CA ARG A 284 -5.59 -20.96 -3.10
C ARG A 284 -6.36 -22.20 -2.64
N LEU A 285 -6.91 -22.96 -3.59
CA LEU A 285 -7.69 -24.18 -3.32
C LEU A 285 -6.85 -25.45 -3.34
N GLN A 286 -5.79 -25.48 -4.17
CA GLN A 286 -4.94 -26.63 -4.45
C GLN A 286 -3.49 -26.14 -4.76
N PRO A 287 -2.73 -25.67 -3.74
CA PRO A 287 -1.48 -24.95 -3.93
C PRO A 287 -0.41 -25.80 -4.67
N ASP A 288 -0.18 -27.03 -4.27
CA ASP A 288 0.90 -27.87 -4.81
C ASP A 288 0.84 -28.05 -6.33
N HIS A 289 -0.36 -28.13 -6.88
CA HIS A 289 -0.55 -28.31 -8.32
C HIS A 289 -0.45 -26.99 -9.10
N TRP A 290 -1.13 -25.93 -8.62
CA TRP A 290 -1.31 -24.71 -9.40
C TRP A 290 -0.17 -23.72 -9.25
N VAL A 291 0.52 -23.67 -8.12
CA VAL A 291 1.76 -22.90 -7.99
C VAL A 291 2.79 -23.35 -9.03
N GLY A 292 2.93 -24.68 -9.23
CA GLY A 292 3.81 -25.21 -10.26
C GLY A 292 3.39 -24.86 -11.70
N LYS A 293 2.08 -24.66 -11.98
CA LYS A 293 1.62 -24.14 -13.29
C LYS A 293 2.00 -22.68 -13.49
N ILE A 294 1.80 -21.83 -12.47
CA ILE A 294 2.19 -20.42 -12.51
C ILE A 294 3.71 -20.27 -12.68
N MET A 295 4.49 -21.09 -11.99
CA MET A 295 5.96 -21.14 -12.14
C MET A 295 6.39 -21.41 -13.58
N LYS A 296 5.70 -22.29 -14.30
CA LYS A 296 5.99 -22.57 -15.71
C LYS A 296 5.77 -21.34 -16.59
N GLU A 297 4.76 -20.53 -16.32
CA GLU A 297 4.54 -19.28 -17.07
C GLU A 297 5.66 -18.27 -16.81
N ILE A 298 6.17 -18.19 -15.57
CA ILE A 298 7.28 -17.30 -15.23
C ILE A 298 8.57 -17.71 -15.91
N THR A 299 8.82 -19.02 -16.04
CA THR A 299 10.06 -19.55 -16.61
C THR A 299 10.00 -19.77 -18.12
N ASP A 300 8.82 -19.67 -18.76
CA ASP A 300 8.69 -19.82 -20.21
C ASP A 300 9.19 -18.54 -20.92
N PRO A 301 10.25 -18.63 -21.73
CA PRO A 301 10.79 -17.46 -22.45
C PRO A 301 9.84 -16.87 -23.49
N ARG A 302 8.75 -17.56 -23.83
CA ARG A 302 7.70 -17.06 -24.73
C ARG A 302 6.69 -16.16 -24.02
N THR A 303 6.63 -16.22 -22.68
CA THR A 303 5.76 -15.35 -21.88
C THR A 303 6.35 -13.94 -21.81
N GLY A 304 5.52 -12.92 -22.05
CA GLY A 304 5.96 -11.54 -21.96
C GLY A 304 6.39 -11.17 -20.52
N VAL A 305 7.42 -10.32 -20.40
CA VAL A 305 7.98 -9.93 -19.09
C VAL A 305 6.94 -9.30 -18.18
N ASP A 306 5.97 -8.57 -18.72
CA ASP A 306 4.85 -8.00 -17.96
C ASP A 306 3.91 -9.07 -17.39
N GLN A 307 3.66 -10.15 -18.14
CA GLN A 307 2.90 -11.32 -17.64
C GLN A 307 3.69 -12.10 -16.59
N GLN A 308 5.00 -12.31 -16.84
CA GLN A 308 5.89 -12.96 -15.87
C GLN A 308 5.92 -12.18 -14.55
N MET A 309 6.02 -10.85 -14.61
CA MET A 309 6.00 -9.98 -13.42
C MET A 309 4.68 -10.09 -12.67
N GLU A 310 3.54 -10.04 -13.38
CA GLU A 310 2.22 -10.22 -12.74
C GLU A 310 2.09 -11.61 -12.10
N ALA A 311 2.63 -12.64 -12.72
CA ALA A 311 2.62 -14.00 -12.18
C ALA A 311 3.48 -14.13 -10.90
N VAL A 312 4.65 -13.48 -10.84
CA VAL A 312 5.47 -13.41 -9.60
C VAL A 312 4.70 -12.74 -8.48
N LEU A 313 4.07 -11.58 -8.77
CA LEU A 313 3.26 -10.85 -7.79
C LEU A 313 2.01 -11.64 -7.37
N ALA A 314 1.48 -12.47 -8.27
CA ALA A 314 0.35 -13.34 -7.99
C ALA A 314 0.71 -14.46 -7.01
N ILE A 315 1.90 -15.08 -7.15
CA ILE A 315 2.40 -16.06 -6.16
C ILE A 315 2.58 -15.39 -4.80
N ALA A 316 3.04 -14.13 -4.75
CA ALA A 316 3.22 -13.40 -3.48
C ALA A 316 1.89 -13.15 -2.72
N GLU A 317 0.73 -13.22 -3.37
CA GLU A 317 -0.60 -13.18 -2.70
C GLU A 317 -1.04 -14.52 -2.09
N LEU A 318 -0.30 -15.60 -2.30
CA LEU A 318 -0.69 -16.92 -1.80
C LEU A 318 -0.08 -17.15 -0.40
N PRO A 319 -0.85 -17.62 0.58
CA PRO A 319 -0.38 -17.78 1.96
C PRO A 319 0.35 -19.10 2.23
N ASP A 320 0.55 -19.93 1.22
CA ASP A 320 1.01 -21.30 1.35
C ASP A 320 2.55 -21.42 1.30
N ASP A 321 3.09 -22.46 1.94
CA ASP A 321 4.52 -22.79 1.89
C ASP A 321 5.00 -23.03 0.45
N ALA A 322 4.19 -23.66 -0.40
CA ALA A 322 4.50 -23.85 -1.80
C ALA A 322 4.74 -22.53 -2.55
N ALA A 323 4.02 -21.47 -2.19
CA ALA A 323 4.22 -20.13 -2.75
C ALA A 323 5.56 -19.53 -2.28
N ALA A 324 5.89 -19.69 -1.00
CA ALA A 324 7.18 -19.23 -0.47
C ALA A 324 8.36 -19.97 -1.14
N ASP A 325 8.26 -21.30 -1.31
CA ASP A 325 9.26 -22.11 -1.97
C ASP A 325 9.44 -21.68 -3.44
N ALA A 326 8.34 -21.44 -4.15
CA ALA A 326 8.35 -20.93 -5.52
C ALA A 326 9.00 -19.54 -5.63
N LEU A 327 8.69 -18.61 -4.73
CA LEU A 327 9.31 -17.28 -4.69
C LEU A 327 10.82 -17.39 -4.41
N ALA A 328 11.24 -18.27 -3.50
CA ALA A 328 12.65 -18.51 -3.21
C ALA A 328 13.40 -19.07 -4.45
N GLU A 329 12.77 -20.00 -5.16
CA GLU A 329 13.30 -20.54 -6.40
C GLU A 329 13.44 -19.46 -7.47
N ILE A 330 12.40 -18.66 -7.73
CA ILE A 330 12.43 -17.54 -8.69
C ILE A 330 13.54 -16.55 -8.34
N ALA A 331 13.67 -16.17 -7.07
CA ALA A 331 14.70 -15.25 -6.63
C ALA A 331 16.12 -15.78 -6.85
N ALA A 332 16.29 -17.11 -6.85
CA ALA A 332 17.57 -17.79 -7.06
C ALA A 332 17.91 -18.04 -8.54
N LEU A 333 16.94 -18.06 -9.45
CA LEU A 333 17.14 -18.38 -10.87
C LEU A 333 17.90 -17.27 -11.61
N SER A 334 19.21 -17.40 -11.74
CA SER A 334 20.09 -16.41 -12.40
C SER A 334 19.76 -16.17 -13.89
N GLY A 335 19.04 -17.08 -14.53
CA GLY A 335 18.60 -16.94 -15.92
C GLY A 335 17.37 -16.03 -16.11
N LEU A 336 16.69 -15.64 -15.02
CA LEU A 336 15.57 -14.70 -15.08
C LEU A 336 16.05 -13.24 -14.99
N PRO A 337 15.31 -12.29 -15.57
CA PRO A 337 15.57 -10.88 -15.39
C PRO A 337 15.69 -10.49 -13.90
N SER A 338 16.68 -9.65 -13.57
CA SER A 338 16.95 -9.25 -12.17
C SER A 338 15.72 -8.60 -11.50
N GLU A 339 14.86 -7.94 -12.27
CA GLU A 339 13.64 -7.32 -11.75
C GLU A 339 12.59 -8.36 -11.31
N LEU A 340 12.43 -9.47 -12.01
CA LEU A 340 11.57 -10.59 -11.61
C LEU A 340 12.09 -11.26 -10.33
N ARG A 341 13.40 -11.48 -10.26
CA ARG A 341 14.07 -12.03 -9.08
C ARG A 341 13.94 -11.11 -7.87
N ALA A 342 14.07 -9.81 -8.08
CA ALA A 342 13.86 -8.79 -7.05
C ALA A 342 12.41 -8.75 -6.56
N ALA A 343 11.43 -8.88 -7.47
CA ALA A 343 10.01 -8.97 -7.12
C ALA A 343 9.69 -10.23 -6.30
N ALA A 344 10.30 -11.35 -6.63
CA ALA A 344 10.15 -12.58 -5.85
C ALA A 344 10.79 -12.45 -4.45
N ALA A 345 11.97 -11.84 -4.34
CA ALA A 345 12.59 -11.54 -3.05
C ALA A 345 11.73 -10.60 -2.21
N TRP A 346 11.15 -9.57 -2.82
CA TRP A 346 10.15 -8.71 -2.16
C TRP A 346 8.95 -9.53 -1.67
N GLY A 347 8.41 -10.41 -2.49
CA GLY A 347 7.27 -11.27 -2.14
C GLY A 347 7.55 -12.17 -0.93
N LEU A 348 8.77 -12.70 -0.79
CA LEU A 348 9.17 -13.49 0.39
C LEU A 348 9.16 -12.71 1.70
N GLY A 349 9.43 -11.41 1.66
CA GLY A 349 9.42 -10.57 2.86
C GLY A 349 8.09 -9.88 3.12
N GLN A 350 7.34 -9.52 2.06
CA GLN A 350 6.16 -8.65 2.13
C GLN A 350 4.86 -9.31 1.65
N GLY A 351 4.95 -10.51 1.05
CA GLY A 351 3.80 -11.28 0.58
C GLY A 351 3.02 -11.95 1.73
N GLU A 352 2.01 -12.73 1.38
CA GLU A 352 1.18 -13.44 2.37
C GLU A 352 1.91 -14.60 3.05
N ALA A 353 2.75 -15.34 2.30
CA ALA A 353 3.57 -16.45 2.83
C ALA A 353 4.95 -15.97 3.31
N ARG A 354 5.01 -14.97 4.16
CA ARG A 354 6.26 -14.33 4.62
C ARG A 354 7.24 -15.33 5.21
N LYS A 355 8.41 -15.46 4.57
CA LYS A 355 9.55 -16.26 5.05
C LYS A 355 10.88 -15.53 4.82
N PRO A 356 11.14 -14.44 5.55
CA PRO A 356 12.35 -13.62 5.35
C PRO A 356 13.65 -14.39 5.59
N GLU A 357 13.62 -15.51 6.32
CA GLU A 357 14.76 -16.40 6.51
C GLU A 357 15.22 -17.11 5.22
N MET A 358 14.37 -17.20 4.19
CA MET A 358 14.70 -17.73 2.86
C MET A 358 15.44 -16.71 1.99
N LEU A 359 15.47 -15.42 2.40
CA LEU A 359 16.18 -14.35 1.70
C LEU A 359 17.68 -14.32 1.98
N LEU A 360 18.19 -15.12 2.93
CA LEU A 360 19.55 -15.00 3.45
C LEU A 360 20.61 -14.89 2.34
N ASP A 361 20.61 -15.82 1.38
CA ASP A 361 21.57 -15.79 0.27
C ASP A 361 21.32 -14.66 -0.73
N ARG A 362 20.11 -14.07 -0.74
CA ARG A 362 19.75 -12.96 -1.61
C ARG A 362 20.27 -11.62 -1.08
N PHE A 363 20.55 -11.50 0.22
CA PHE A 363 21.16 -10.29 0.78
C PHE A 363 22.55 -9.98 0.20
N VAL A 364 23.21 -10.97 -0.34
CA VAL A 364 24.53 -10.88 -0.99
C VAL A 364 24.49 -11.33 -2.45
N ASP A 365 23.31 -11.21 -3.09
CA ASP A 365 23.16 -11.54 -4.51
C ASP A 365 24.07 -10.65 -5.36
N PRO A 366 24.76 -11.21 -6.38
CA PRO A 366 25.63 -10.43 -7.26
C PRO A 366 24.87 -9.34 -8.04
N GLU A 367 23.57 -9.54 -8.26
CA GLU A 367 22.70 -8.52 -8.83
C GLU A 367 22.24 -7.56 -7.74
N SER A 368 22.76 -6.35 -7.74
CA SER A 368 22.50 -5.34 -6.69
C SER A 368 21.00 -5.03 -6.50
N LEU A 369 20.20 -5.09 -7.57
CA LEU A 369 18.75 -4.90 -7.50
C LEU A 369 18.09 -5.98 -6.63
N VAL A 370 18.49 -7.24 -6.78
CA VAL A 370 17.96 -8.38 -6.00
C VAL A 370 18.37 -8.24 -4.54
N ALA A 371 19.66 -7.96 -4.25
CA ALA A 371 20.14 -7.77 -2.90
C ALA A 371 19.43 -6.59 -2.19
N LEU A 372 19.27 -5.45 -2.87
CA LEU A 372 18.60 -4.28 -2.33
C LEU A 372 17.15 -4.58 -1.94
N HIS A 373 16.40 -5.25 -2.84
CA HIS A 373 15.00 -5.59 -2.57
C HIS A 373 14.86 -6.68 -1.51
N ALA A 374 15.77 -7.67 -1.46
CA ALA A 374 15.80 -8.67 -0.41
C ALA A 374 16.00 -8.02 0.98
N ILE A 375 16.99 -7.11 1.10
CA ILE A 375 17.25 -6.36 2.35
C ILE A 375 16.06 -5.46 2.71
N ALA A 376 15.49 -4.77 1.71
CA ALA A 376 14.37 -3.85 1.94
C ALA A 376 13.07 -4.58 2.34
N ALA A 377 12.90 -5.83 1.92
CA ALA A 377 11.72 -6.63 2.18
C ALA A 377 11.62 -7.15 3.62
N VAL A 378 12.71 -7.13 4.39
CA VAL A 378 12.70 -7.54 5.79
C VAL A 378 12.15 -6.40 6.64
N ASP A 379 10.95 -6.56 7.18
CA ASP A 379 10.35 -5.60 8.14
C ASP A 379 10.70 -5.97 9.58
N GLU A 380 10.71 -7.26 9.89
CA GLU A 380 11.03 -7.79 11.20
C GLU A 380 12.02 -8.96 11.08
N ILE A 381 12.94 -9.06 12.02
CA ILE A 381 13.89 -10.17 12.09
C ILE A 381 13.27 -11.28 12.94
N SER A 382 12.93 -12.41 12.29
CA SER A 382 12.53 -13.64 12.98
C SER A 382 13.70 -14.23 13.80
N LYS A 383 13.39 -15.08 14.79
CA LYS A 383 14.44 -15.74 15.58
C LYS A 383 15.40 -16.54 14.70
N ASP A 384 14.90 -17.22 13.68
CA ASP A 384 15.70 -18.03 12.77
C ASP A 384 16.61 -17.14 11.90
N LEU A 385 16.10 -16.03 11.40
CA LEU A 385 16.91 -15.08 10.65
C LEU A 385 17.97 -14.44 11.55
N LEU A 386 17.62 -14.08 12.78
CA LEU A 386 18.55 -13.53 13.75
C LEU A 386 19.73 -14.48 13.99
N HIS A 387 19.47 -15.77 14.25
CA HIS A 387 20.52 -16.77 14.45
C HIS A 387 21.44 -16.88 13.22
N LYS A 388 20.88 -16.87 12.01
CA LYS A 388 21.65 -16.93 10.77
C LYS A 388 22.51 -15.68 10.56
N LEU A 389 21.97 -14.49 10.84
CA LEU A 389 22.71 -13.22 10.74
C LEU A 389 23.85 -13.14 11.76
N VAL A 390 23.62 -13.58 13.00
CA VAL A 390 24.67 -13.67 14.02
C VAL A 390 25.77 -14.63 13.57
N ALA A 391 25.41 -15.79 13.00
CA ALA A 391 26.38 -16.74 12.46
C ALA A 391 27.18 -16.15 11.28
N TRP A 392 26.54 -15.37 10.41
CA TRP A 392 27.24 -14.66 9.32
C TRP A 392 28.20 -13.61 9.85
N LEU A 393 27.77 -12.83 10.85
CA LEU A 393 28.63 -11.82 11.48
C LEU A 393 29.87 -12.45 12.13
N ALA A 394 29.70 -13.58 12.81
CA ALA A 394 30.80 -14.32 13.44
C ALA A 394 31.71 -15.06 12.45
N GLY A 395 31.20 -15.44 11.29
CA GLY A 395 31.93 -16.22 10.27
C GLY A 395 33.02 -15.43 9.52
N GLY A 396 33.05 -14.10 9.66
CA GLY A 396 34.14 -13.25 9.14
C GLY A 396 34.23 -13.16 7.61
N ASP A 397 33.23 -13.65 6.87
CA ASP A 397 33.16 -13.50 5.40
C ASP A 397 33.11 -12.01 5.02
N ALA A 398 33.88 -11.61 4.02
CA ALA A 398 34.08 -10.21 3.65
C ALA A 398 32.80 -9.49 3.14
N ILE A 399 31.79 -10.24 2.69
CA ILE A 399 30.52 -9.70 2.19
C ILE A 399 29.38 -9.98 3.18
N LYS A 400 29.28 -11.23 3.66
CA LYS A 400 28.19 -11.65 4.55
C LYS A 400 28.23 -10.96 5.92
N ALA A 401 29.43 -10.84 6.51
CA ALA A 401 29.55 -10.27 7.87
C ALA A 401 29.16 -8.77 7.93
N PRO A 402 29.63 -7.88 7.01
CA PRO A 402 29.15 -6.49 6.98
C PRO A 402 27.65 -6.37 6.69
N THR A 403 27.12 -7.21 5.77
CA THR A 403 25.68 -7.21 5.46
C THR A 403 24.86 -7.63 6.68
N ALA A 404 25.30 -8.62 7.43
CA ALA A 404 24.64 -9.04 8.67
C ALA A 404 24.67 -7.92 9.73
N ALA A 405 25.82 -7.26 9.94
CA ALA A 405 25.95 -6.14 10.86
C ALA A 405 24.98 -5.00 10.49
N GLN A 406 24.86 -4.67 9.20
CA GLN A 406 23.94 -3.62 8.70
C GLN A 406 22.48 -3.99 8.93
N LEU A 407 22.07 -5.24 8.68
CA LEU A 407 20.70 -5.71 8.94
C LEU A 407 20.37 -5.70 10.42
N LEU A 408 21.29 -6.18 11.28
CA LEU A 408 21.12 -6.14 12.74
C LEU A 408 21.01 -4.71 13.26
N GLN A 409 21.79 -3.77 12.71
CA GLN A 409 21.72 -2.34 13.03
C GLN A 409 20.39 -1.74 12.60
N ARG A 410 19.98 -1.94 11.35
CA ARG A 410 18.71 -1.44 10.81
C ARG A 410 17.51 -1.85 11.65
N HIS A 411 17.52 -3.09 12.14
CA HIS A 411 16.44 -3.65 12.96
C HIS A 411 16.68 -3.50 14.47
N ARG A 412 17.69 -2.69 14.86
CA ARG A 412 17.98 -2.36 16.26
C ARG A 412 18.20 -3.59 17.15
N CYS A 413 18.81 -4.64 16.61
CA CYS A 413 19.15 -5.86 17.35
C CYS A 413 20.37 -5.63 18.25
N VAL A 414 20.24 -4.67 19.20
CA VAL A 414 21.34 -4.18 20.05
C VAL A 414 21.98 -5.30 20.85
N ASP A 415 21.19 -6.23 21.42
CA ASP A 415 21.72 -7.36 22.19
C ASP A 415 22.65 -8.26 21.38
N ALA A 416 22.26 -8.57 20.12
CA ALA A 416 23.09 -9.38 19.24
C ALA A 416 24.39 -8.67 18.87
N LEU A 417 24.33 -7.36 18.62
CA LEU A 417 25.51 -6.55 18.33
C LEU A 417 26.41 -6.39 19.55
N LEU A 418 25.86 -6.25 20.76
CA LEU A 418 26.66 -6.21 22.00
C LEU A 418 27.41 -7.53 22.22
N ASN A 419 26.72 -8.67 22.10
CA ASN A 419 27.37 -9.98 22.19
C ASN A 419 28.52 -10.12 21.18
N ALA A 420 28.33 -9.63 19.95
CA ALA A 420 29.38 -9.62 18.95
C ALA A 420 30.50 -8.63 19.26
N ALA A 421 30.21 -7.50 19.90
CA ALA A 421 31.22 -6.52 20.34
C ALA A 421 32.09 -7.02 21.51
N GLU A 422 31.64 -8.03 22.25
CA GLU A 422 32.44 -8.71 23.31
C GLU A 422 33.45 -9.69 22.75
N THR A 423 33.38 -10.04 21.44
CA THR A 423 34.33 -10.92 20.75
C THR A 423 35.59 -10.14 20.33
N GLU A 424 36.52 -10.80 19.63
CA GLU A 424 37.73 -10.18 19.10
C GLU A 424 37.70 -10.08 17.57
N GLY A 425 38.62 -9.30 17.00
CA GLY A 425 38.85 -9.21 15.56
C GLY A 425 37.80 -8.48 14.78
N ASN A 426 37.55 -8.93 13.54
CA ASN A 426 36.67 -8.24 12.58
C ASN A 426 35.19 -8.21 13.04
N THR A 427 34.72 -9.26 13.69
CA THR A 427 33.37 -9.35 14.24
C THR A 427 33.09 -8.22 15.22
N ARG A 428 34.03 -7.97 16.17
CA ARG A 428 33.97 -6.86 17.10
C ARG A 428 33.89 -5.52 16.38
N LEU A 429 34.78 -5.30 15.40
CA LEU A 429 34.84 -4.02 14.65
C LEU A 429 33.53 -3.73 13.90
N LEU A 430 32.96 -4.74 13.25
CA LEU A 430 31.69 -4.59 12.54
C LEU A 430 30.53 -4.34 13.50
N ALA A 431 30.50 -5.01 14.65
CA ALA A 431 29.48 -4.82 15.67
C ALA A 431 29.58 -3.41 16.31
N LEU A 432 30.78 -2.97 16.67
CA LEU A 432 31.00 -1.60 17.20
C LEU A 432 30.62 -0.54 16.18
N ARG A 433 30.96 -0.72 14.89
CA ARG A 433 30.53 0.19 13.83
C ARG A 433 29.01 0.26 13.75
N ALA A 434 28.32 -0.88 13.71
CA ALA A 434 26.87 -0.96 13.63
C ALA A 434 26.19 -0.28 14.86
N LEU A 435 26.71 -0.50 16.07
CA LEU A 435 26.25 0.17 17.29
C LEU A 435 26.53 1.68 17.27
N GLY A 436 27.70 2.08 16.77
CA GLY A 436 28.12 3.48 16.68
C GLY A 436 27.31 4.29 15.67
N GLU A 437 26.69 3.66 14.68
CA GLU A 437 25.76 4.29 13.72
C GLU A 437 24.34 4.46 14.29
N LEU A 438 24.01 3.82 15.42
CA LEU A 438 22.73 4.01 16.12
C LEU A 438 22.78 5.22 17.07
N PRO A 439 21.63 5.89 17.32
CA PRO A 439 21.57 6.98 18.28
C PRO A 439 22.02 6.53 19.68
N PRO A 440 22.90 7.28 20.37
CA PRO A 440 23.43 6.90 21.69
C PRO A 440 22.36 6.59 22.74
N ALA A 441 21.30 7.42 22.79
CA ALA A 441 20.19 7.23 23.72
C ALA A 441 19.45 5.91 23.49
N LEU A 442 19.29 5.51 22.23
CA LEU A 442 18.66 4.25 21.87
C LEU A 442 19.51 3.05 22.31
N VAL A 443 20.82 3.08 22.01
CA VAL A 443 21.74 2.01 22.40
C VAL A 443 21.78 1.86 23.91
N ARG A 444 21.92 2.95 24.68
CA ARG A 444 21.90 2.91 26.14
C ARG A 444 20.59 2.38 26.71
N SER A 445 19.47 2.77 26.12
CA SER A 445 18.14 2.28 26.54
C SER A 445 17.97 0.78 26.31
N LEU A 446 18.37 0.27 25.14
CA LEU A 446 18.19 -1.14 24.79
C LEU A 446 19.27 -2.05 25.39
N ALA A 447 20.43 -1.51 25.72
CA ALA A 447 21.53 -2.26 26.36
C ALA A 447 21.23 -2.69 27.80
N GLU A 448 20.24 -2.09 28.45
CA GLU A 448 19.81 -2.46 29.83
C GLU A 448 20.97 -2.62 30.85
N GLY A 449 21.98 -1.77 30.76
CA GLY A 449 23.17 -1.83 31.63
C GLY A 449 24.28 -2.78 31.20
N ARG A 450 24.19 -3.38 30.02
CA ARG A 450 25.21 -4.29 29.44
C ARG A 450 26.36 -3.56 28.74
N LEU A 451 26.28 -2.23 28.58
CA LEU A 451 27.41 -1.45 28.06
C LEU A 451 28.57 -1.51 29.01
N THR A 452 29.62 -2.22 28.64
CA THR A 452 30.87 -2.21 29.39
C THR A 452 31.63 -0.90 29.12
N PRO A 453 32.49 -0.41 30.05
CA PRO A 453 33.30 0.78 29.82
C PRO A 453 34.14 0.70 28.54
N ASP A 454 34.68 -0.47 28.21
CA ASP A 454 35.48 -0.72 27.02
C ASP A 454 34.68 -0.57 25.72
N ILE A 455 33.41 -1.03 25.69
CA ILE A 455 32.53 -0.85 24.57
C ILE A 455 32.09 0.62 24.47
N GLU A 456 31.74 1.25 25.57
CA GLU A 456 31.31 2.65 25.59
C GLU A 456 32.44 3.59 25.14
N ASP A 457 33.66 3.37 25.60
CA ASP A 457 34.85 4.12 25.19
C ASP A 457 35.12 3.96 23.68
N ALA A 458 34.87 2.76 23.11
CA ALA A 458 35.00 2.52 21.67
C ALA A 458 33.92 3.21 20.84
N LEU A 459 32.71 3.34 21.38
CA LEU A 459 31.58 3.97 20.68
C LEU A 459 31.59 5.51 20.77
N LEU A 460 32.16 6.05 21.86
CA LEU A 460 32.14 7.49 22.13
C LEU A 460 32.69 8.36 20.98
N PRO A 461 33.83 8.05 20.34
CA PRO A 461 34.32 8.84 19.21
C PRO A 461 33.36 8.85 18.01
N MET A 462 32.68 7.75 17.75
CA MET A 462 31.71 7.64 16.64
C MET A 462 30.48 8.50 16.92
N TRP A 463 29.95 8.45 18.12
CA TRP A 463 28.80 9.25 18.55
C TRP A 463 29.10 10.75 18.55
N LEU A 464 30.28 11.16 19.05
CA LEU A 464 30.72 12.56 19.02
C LEU A 464 30.93 13.06 17.58
N GLY A 465 31.48 12.23 16.69
CA GLY A 465 31.66 12.56 15.29
C GLY A 465 30.33 12.79 14.57
N GLN A 466 29.28 12.01 14.89
CA GLN A 466 27.93 12.25 14.35
C GLN A 466 27.37 13.60 14.80
N GLU A 467 27.53 13.96 16.08
CA GLU A 467 27.06 15.24 16.59
C GLU A 467 27.78 16.43 15.94
N ASP A 468 29.10 16.35 15.78
CA ASP A 468 29.89 17.41 15.15
C ASP A 468 29.52 17.61 13.69
N TRP A 469 29.28 16.53 12.93
CA TRP A 469 28.80 16.60 11.55
C TRP A 469 27.43 17.25 11.46
N LEU A 470 26.51 16.91 12.35
CA LEU A 470 25.16 17.48 12.41
C LEU A 470 25.18 18.97 12.78
N ARG A 471 26.11 19.41 13.65
CA ARG A 471 26.33 20.82 14.01
C ARG A 471 26.90 21.61 12.84
N GLN A 472 27.84 21.04 12.10
CA GLN A 472 28.45 21.69 10.92
C GLN A 472 27.42 21.94 9.82
N ASP A 473 26.39 21.10 9.67
CA ASP A 473 25.31 21.26 8.69
C ASP A 473 24.28 22.35 9.08
N GLY A 474 24.47 23.08 10.19
CA GLY A 474 23.60 24.19 10.59
C GLY A 474 22.18 23.80 10.95
N LYS A 475 21.89 22.53 11.22
CA LYS A 475 20.56 22.05 11.63
C LYS A 475 20.33 22.28 13.11
N GLU A 476 19.81 23.46 13.45
CA GLU A 476 19.49 23.89 14.81
C GLU A 476 18.64 22.90 15.64
N GLY A 477 17.82 22.08 14.98
CA GLY A 477 16.98 21.08 15.64
C GLY A 477 17.72 19.95 16.36
N LEU A 478 18.99 19.71 16.02
CA LEU A 478 19.79 18.65 16.63
C LEU A 478 20.66 19.14 17.79
N ALA A 479 20.90 20.44 17.88
CA ALA A 479 21.50 21.06 19.08
C ALA A 479 20.57 20.96 20.31
N ALA A 480 19.28 20.72 20.08
CA ALA A 480 18.27 20.51 21.13
C ALA A 480 18.15 19.06 21.60
N LEU A 481 18.81 18.11 20.97
CA LEU A 481 19.05 16.80 21.56
C LEU A 481 20.10 17.02 22.66
N ASP A 482 19.60 17.38 23.84
CA ASP A 482 20.38 17.53 25.06
C ASP A 482 21.00 16.16 25.37
N VAL A 483 22.18 15.93 24.80
CA VAL A 483 23.06 14.87 25.28
C VAL A 483 23.57 15.39 26.59
N GLN A 484 22.83 15.10 27.65
CA GLN A 484 23.31 15.35 28.99
C GLN A 484 24.66 14.66 29.13
N LYS A 485 25.67 15.51 29.28
CA LYS A 485 27.02 15.10 29.61
C LYS A 485 27.04 14.36 30.94
#